data_988d64839d223a6e4cd32918ba560053
#
_entry.id   988d64839d223a6e4cd32918ba560053
#
_cell.length_a   1.000
_cell.length_b   1.000
_cell.length_c   1.000
_cell.angle_alpha   90.00
_cell.angle_beta   90.00
_cell.angle_gamma   90.00
#
_symmetry.space_group_name_H-M   'P 1'
#
loop_
_entity.id
_entity.type
_entity.pdbx_description
1 polymer ?
#
loop_
_entity_poly.entity_id
_entity_poly.type
_entity_poly.pdbx_seq_one_letter_code
_entity_poly.pdbx_strand_id
1 'polypeptide(L)'
;MKRMEDARRRLTYQQPLRIVAKTSTGMLMRIFKKSAFDGAARLFPNDAANIDATYRLLSKSNAHTSTELKQMFNTLDRFTHRHGWYVIDIRGNNLRLIAAIDFIKQLVFVKHIYTHAEYTKANKWYHTHRTGIRP
;
A
#
# COMPACT_ATOMS: atom_id res chain seq x y z
N MET A 1 27.92 -27.94 -17.01
CA MET A 1 27.51 -27.13 -16.86
C MET A 1 27.28 -26.54 -16.48
N LYS A 2 27.29 -26.45 -16.62
CA LYS A 2 26.79 -25.69 -16.37
C LYS A 2 26.28 -24.91 -16.30
N ARG A 3 26.39 -25.08 -16.56
CA ARG A 3 25.77 -24.33 -16.48
C ARG A 3 25.16 -23.80 -16.42
N MET A 4 25.37 -24.13 -16.85
CA MET A 4 24.59 -23.56 -16.77
C MET A 4 24.13 -23.30 -16.33
N GLU A 5 24.05 -23.52 -16.43
CA GLU A 5 23.36 -23.18 -15.92
C GLU A 5 23.20 -22.68 -15.49
N ASP A 6 23.94 -23.76 -16.07
CA ASP A 6 23.45 -23.03 -15.59
C ASP A 6 23.21 -22.40 -15.51
N ALA A 7 23.75 -22.96 -15.85
CA ALA A 7 23.08 -22.13 -15.73
C ALA A 7 22.58 -21.96 -15.59
N ARG A 8 22.53 -21.98 -15.53
CA ARG A 8 21.69 -21.78 -15.28
C ARG A 8 21.30 -21.51 -14.64
N ARG A 9 21.67 -22.19 -14.90
CA ARG A 9 21.09 -21.85 -14.29
C ARG A 9 20.86 -21.17 -13.83
N ARG A 10 21.26 -21.77 -14.04
CA ARG A 10 20.73 -21.05 -13.65
C ARG A 10 20.20 -20.34 -13.39
N LEU A 11 20.63 -20.75 -13.54
CA LEU A 11 19.79 -19.97 -13.28
C LEU A 11 19.39 -19.65 -12.89
N THR A 12 19.28 -20.20 -13.04
CA THR A 12 18.52 -19.56 -12.74
C THR A 12 18.16 -18.98 -12.31
N TYR A 13 18.32 -19.16 -12.39
CA TYR A 13 17.53 -18.24 -12.08
C TYR A 13 17.26 -17.84 -11.81
N GLN A 14 16.77 -18.15 -11.88
CA GLN A 14 16.12 -17.39 -11.79
C GLN A 14 15.56 -16.81 -11.51
N GLN A 15 15.47 -17.13 -11.74
CA GLN A 15 14.70 -16.39 -11.74
C GLN A 15 14.16 -15.88 -11.55
N PRO A 16 14.37 -16.30 -11.74
CA PRO A 16 13.60 -15.50 -11.81
C PRO A 16 13.19 -15.04 -11.63
N LEU A 17 13.09 -15.43 -11.97
CA LEU A 17 12.41 -14.54 -12.08
C LEU A 17 11.98 -14.06 -11.90
N ARG A 18 11.91 -14.32 -12.08
CA ARG A 18 11.32 -13.48 -12.16
C ARG A 18 10.84 -12.79 -12.11
N ILE A 19 10.91 -13.08 -12.56
CA ILE A 19 10.26 -12.13 -12.74
C ILE A 19 9.73 -11.66 -12.88
N VAL A 20 9.75 -11.96 -13.25
CA VAL A 20 8.99 -11.20 -13.50
C VAL A 20 8.40 -10.81 -13.68
N ALA A 21 8.51 -11.15 -13.94
CA ALA A 21 7.79 -10.55 -14.17
C ALA A 21 7.36 -10.40 -14.23
N LYS A 22 7.38 -10.77 -14.44
CA LYS A 22 6.80 -10.41 -14.58
C LYS A 22 6.15 -10.15 -14.71
N THR A 23 6.30 -10.78 -14.96
CA THR A 23 5.56 -10.36 -15.18
C THR A 23 4.82 -10.14 -15.19
N SER A 24 4.88 -10.76 -15.15
CA SER A 24 4.18 -10.40 -15.26
C SER A 24 3.53 -9.92 -15.35
N THR A 25 4.11 -10.26 -15.55
CA THR A 25 3.40 -9.66 -15.84
C THR A 25 2.79 -8.90 -15.06
N GLY A 26 3.35 -8.55 -14.73
CA GLY A 26 2.64 -8.05 -13.62
C GLY A 26 2.28 -6.61 -13.72
N MET A 27 1.01 -6.33 -13.49
CA MET A 27 0.56 -4.96 -13.29
C MET A 27 1.05 -4.46 -11.94
N LEU A 28 1.48 -3.21 -11.90
CA LEU A 28 1.73 -2.51 -10.65
C LEU A 28 0.44 -1.90 -10.13
N MET A 29 0.41 -1.62 -8.84
CA MET A 29 -0.75 -0.99 -8.22
C MET A 29 -0.95 0.42 -8.77
N ARG A 30 -2.20 0.75 -9.09
CA ARG A 30 -2.60 2.10 -9.48
C ARG A 30 -3.31 2.74 -8.32
N ILE A 31 -2.85 3.95 -7.97
CA ILE A 31 -3.34 4.66 -6.80
C ILE A 31 -4.26 5.78 -7.27
N PHE A 32 -5.48 5.76 -6.78
CA PHE A 32 -6.46 6.80 -7.04
C PHE A 32 -6.45 7.80 -5.90
N LYS A 33 -6.48 9.08 -6.26
CA LYS A 33 -6.36 10.24 -5.39
C LYS A 33 -4.93 10.49 -4.91
N LYS A 34 -4.00 10.57 -5.88
CA LYS A 34 -2.66 11.08 -5.58
C LYS A 34 -2.73 12.45 -4.90
N SER A 35 -3.77 13.24 -5.21
CA SER A 35 -3.98 14.55 -4.58
C SER A 35 -4.09 14.48 -3.07
N ALA A 36 -4.55 13.35 -2.51
CA ALA A 36 -4.59 13.18 -1.05
C ALA A 36 -3.18 13.15 -0.46
N PHE A 37 -2.24 12.50 -1.15
CA PHE A 37 -0.82 12.49 -0.75
C PHE A 37 -0.21 13.88 -0.86
N ASP A 38 -0.47 14.56 -1.97
CA ASP A 38 0.05 15.92 -2.20
C ASP A 38 -0.50 16.90 -1.16
N GLY A 39 -1.79 16.79 -0.86
CA GLY A 39 -2.44 17.61 0.15
C GLY A 39 -1.89 17.38 1.55
N ALA A 40 -1.69 16.11 1.91
CA ALA A 40 -1.12 15.76 3.19
C ALA A 40 0.33 16.27 3.32
N ALA A 41 1.11 16.19 2.24
CA ALA A 41 2.48 16.68 2.24
C ALA A 41 2.55 18.20 2.46
N ARG A 42 1.59 18.94 1.90
CA ARG A 42 1.51 20.38 2.13
C ARG A 42 1.08 20.71 3.56
N LEU A 43 0.16 19.92 4.10
CA LEU A 43 -0.37 20.15 5.45
C LEU A 43 0.61 19.73 6.54
N PHE A 44 1.40 18.68 6.26
CA PHE A 44 2.37 18.11 7.21
C PHE A 44 3.77 18.10 6.59
N PRO A 45 4.41 19.28 6.45
CA PRO A 45 5.68 19.36 5.72
C PRO A 45 6.81 18.54 6.35
N ASN A 46 6.78 18.35 7.67
CA ASN A 46 7.79 17.50 8.34
C ASN A 46 7.64 16.02 7.98
N ASP A 47 6.49 15.63 7.48
CA ASP A 47 6.21 14.25 7.07
C ASP A 47 6.21 14.08 5.56
N ALA A 48 6.45 15.16 4.81
CA ALA A 48 6.29 15.15 3.35
C ALA A 48 7.15 14.08 2.66
N ALA A 49 8.40 13.92 3.10
CA ALA A 49 9.28 12.92 2.52
C ALA A 49 8.78 11.51 2.75
N ASN A 50 8.24 11.22 3.95
CA ASN A 50 7.68 9.91 4.28
C ASN A 50 6.37 9.65 3.54
N ILE A 51 5.56 10.68 3.36
CA ILE A 51 4.31 10.58 2.58
C ILE A 51 4.63 10.24 1.13
N ASP A 52 5.60 10.94 0.53
CA ASP A 52 6.01 10.70 -0.84
C ASP A 52 6.64 9.30 -1.00
N ALA A 53 7.48 8.89 -0.05
CA ALA A 53 8.09 7.55 -0.06
C ALA A 53 7.02 6.46 0.01
N THR A 54 5.98 6.65 0.84
CA THR A 54 4.87 5.70 0.94
C THR A 54 4.12 5.60 -0.39
N TYR A 55 3.84 6.72 -1.02
CA TYR A 55 3.18 6.75 -2.32
C TYR A 55 4.01 5.98 -3.36
N ARG A 56 5.31 6.28 -3.45
CA ARG A 56 6.18 5.66 -4.44
C ARG A 56 6.33 4.16 -4.22
N LEU A 57 6.50 3.75 -2.96
CA LEU A 57 6.63 2.34 -2.64
C LEU A 57 5.35 1.59 -2.98
N LEU A 58 4.20 2.16 -2.64
CA LEU A 58 2.91 1.56 -2.92
C LEU A 58 2.66 1.45 -4.43
N SER A 59 3.02 2.47 -5.19
CA SER A 59 2.81 2.49 -6.65
C SER A 59 3.71 1.51 -7.40
N LYS A 60 4.80 1.06 -6.77
CA LYS A 60 5.70 0.07 -7.36
C LYS A 60 5.38 -1.35 -6.91
N SER A 61 4.41 -1.52 -6.04
CA SER A 61 4.03 -2.83 -5.54
C SER A 61 3.23 -3.61 -6.58
N ASN A 62 3.43 -4.92 -6.60
CA ASN A 62 2.55 -5.84 -7.33
C ASN A 62 2.01 -6.91 -6.39
N ALA A 63 1.93 -6.61 -5.11
CA ALA A 63 1.41 -7.55 -4.12
C ALA A 63 -0.01 -7.99 -4.48
N HIS A 64 -0.27 -9.29 -4.41
CA HIS A 64 -1.58 -9.86 -4.72
C HIS A 64 -2.36 -10.27 -3.49
N THR A 65 -1.75 -10.12 -2.31
CA THR A 65 -2.41 -10.41 -1.03
C THR A 65 -1.95 -9.38 0.00
N SER A 66 -2.75 -9.24 1.06
CA SER A 66 -2.37 -8.37 2.17
C SER A 66 -1.10 -8.87 2.87
N THR A 67 -0.88 -10.19 2.89
CA THR A 67 0.34 -10.77 3.46
C THR A 67 1.58 -10.31 2.68
N GLU A 68 1.50 -10.31 1.35
CA GLU A 68 2.59 -9.83 0.51
C GLU A 68 2.84 -8.34 0.72
N LEU A 69 1.76 -7.55 0.77
CA LEU A 69 1.89 -6.12 0.96
C LEU A 69 2.47 -5.79 2.34
N LYS A 70 2.16 -6.59 3.35
CA LYS A 70 2.68 -6.40 4.70
C LYS A 70 4.20 -6.57 4.76
N GLN A 71 4.79 -7.32 3.86
CA GLN A 71 6.24 -7.45 3.77
C GLN A 71 6.90 -6.13 3.38
N MET A 72 6.19 -5.28 2.64
CA MET A 72 6.67 -3.95 2.25
C MET A 72 6.31 -2.88 3.28
N PHE A 73 5.17 -3.04 3.93
CA PHE A 73 4.65 -2.11 4.92
C PHE A 73 4.33 -2.90 6.19
N ASN A 74 5.32 -3.01 7.08
CA ASN A 74 5.19 -3.88 8.27
C ASN A 74 4.10 -3.41 9.24
N THR A 75 3.63 -2.18 9.12
CA THR A 75 2.53 -1.67 9.94
C THR A 75 1.16 -1.89 9.30
N LEU A 76 1.10 -2.49 8.11
CA LEU A 76 -0.17 -2.74 7.43
C LEU A 76 -1.11 -3.54 8.33
N ASP A 77 -2.33 -3.06 8.48
CA ASP A 77 -3.37 -3.74 9.23
C ASP A 77 -4.70 -3.54 8.54
N ARG A 78 -5.68 -4.36 8.93
CA ARG A 78 -7.02 -4.24 8.37
C ARG A 78 -7.75 -3.10 9.07
N PHE A 79 -8.50 -2.33 8.26
CA PHE A 79 -9.45 -1.37 8.80
C PHE A 79 -10.79 -2.09 8.94
N THR A 80 -11.04 -2.65 10.11
CA THR A 80 -12.09 -3.65 10.30
C THR A 80 -13.52 -3.14 10.12
N HIS A 81 -13.73 -1.82 10.11
CA HIS A 81 -15.06 -1.23 9.94
C HIS A 81 -15.57 -1.27 8.50
N ARG A 82 -14.67 -1.55 7.54
CA ARG A 82 -15.03 -1.65 6.11
C ARG A 82 -14.29 -2.81 5.48
N HIS A 83 -15.01 -3.63 4.74
CA HIS A 83 -14.40 -4.76 4.04
C HIS A 83 -13.43 -4.27 2.97
N GLY A 84 -12.25 -4.88 2.92
CA GLY A 84 -11.26 -4.55 1.91
C GLY A 84 -10.49 -3.26 2.15
N TRP A 85 -10.66 -2.63 3.30
CA TRP A 85 -9.91 -1.44 3.67
C TRP A 85 -8.74 -1.79 4.57
N TYR A 86 -7.67 -1.02 4.44
CA TYR A 86 -6.41 -1.25 5.17
C TYR A 86 -5.87 0.06 5.70
N VAL A 87 -5.02 -0.06 6.73
CA VAL A 87 -4.35 1.07 7.36
C VAL A 87 -2.84 0.85 7.25
N ILE A 88 -2.13 1.89 6.86
CA ILE A 88 -0.67 1.91 6.82
C ILE A 88 -0.21 3.12 7.62
N ASP A 89 0.72 2.90 8.57
CA ASP A 89 1.31 4.00 9.32
C ASP A 89 2.36 4.70 8.48
N ILE A 90 2.39 6.02 8.57
CA ILE A 90 3.40 6.85 7.92
C ILE A 90 4.20 7.54 9.01
N ARG A 91 5.53 7.39 8.96
CA ARG A 91 6.47 7.95 9.92
C ARG A 91 6.09 7.54 11.35
N GLY A 92 6.35 6.26 11.64
CA GLY A 92 5.89 5.67 12.89
C GLY A 92 4.37 5.62 12.91
N ASN A 93 3.74 6.20 13.92
CA ASN A 93 2.29 6.30 13.95
C ASN A 93 1.81 7.76 13.84
N ASN A 94 2.64 8.62 13.28
CA ASN A 94 2.33 10.04 13.20
C ASN A 94 1.14 10.30 12.30
N LEU A 95 1.13 9.66 11.13
CA LEU A 95 0.00 9.71 10.21
C LEU A 95 -0.46 8.30 9.89
N ARG A 96 -1.72 8.19 9.48
CA ARG A 96 -2.33 6.91 9.07
C ARG A 96 -3.03 7.06 7.75
N LEU A 97 -2.57 6.26 6.79
CA LEU A 97 -3.21 6.13 5.49
C LEU A 97 -4.29 5.06 5.58
N ILE A 98 -5.52 5.41 5.20
CA ILE A 98 -6.62 4.45 5.09
C ILE A 98 -6.98 4.33 3.61
N ALA A 99 -6.98 3.12 3.10
CA ALA A 99 -7.25 2.88 1.68
C ALA A 99 -8.00 1.56 1.47
N ALA A 100 -8.89 1.56 0.49
CA ALA A 100 -9.47 0.33 -0.02
C ALA A 100 -8.52 -0.25 -1.07
N ILE A 101 -8.22 -1.54 -0.98
CA ILE A 101 -7.26 -2.18 -1.88
C ILE A 101 -7.93 -3.38 -2.54
N ASP A 102 -7.93 -3.36 -3.87
CA ASP A 102 -8.36 -4.50 -4.69
C ASP A 102 -7.08 -5.16 -5.21
N PHE A 103 -6.70 -6.27 -4.57
CA PHE A 103 -5.46 -6.97 -4.91
C PHE A 103 -5.53 -7.66 -6.26
N ILE A 104 -6.71 -8.07 -6.68
CA ILE A 104 -6.88 -8.74 -7.97
C ILE A 104 -6.70 -7.74 -9.10
N LYS A 105 -7.36 -6.59 -9.01
CA LYS A 105 -7.31 -5.55 -10.03
C LYS A 105 -6.12 -4.61 -9.87
N GLN A 106 -5.36 -4.73 -8.78
CA GLN A 106 -4.21 -3.88 -8.46
C GLN A 106 -4.61 -2.41 -8.37
N LEU A 107 -5.69 -2.14 -7.62
CA LEU A 107 -6.22 -0.79 -7.45
C LEU A 107 -6.18 -0.40 -5.98
N VAL A 108 -5.75 0.82 -5.71
CA VAL A 108 -5.71 1.41 -4.38
C VAL A 108 -6.56 2.68 -4.40
N PHE A 109 -7.58 2.73 -3.58
CA PHE A 109 -8.45 3.91 -3.45
C PHE A 109 -8.20 4.54 -2.10
N VAL A 110 -7.49 5.67 -2.10
CA VAL A 110 -7.18 6.40 -0.87
C VAL A 110 -8.46 6.99 -0.30
N LYS A 111 -8.73 6.71 0.97
CA LYS A 111 -9.89 7.25 1.67
C LYS A 111 -9.51 8.42 2.56
N HIS A 112 -8.45 8.25 3.34
CA HIS A 112 -8.01 9.27 4.28
C HIS A 112 -6.51 9.17 4.54
N ILE A 113 -5.91 10.33 4.86
CA ILE A 113 -4.60 10.38 5.50
C ILE A 113 -4.81 11.23 6.75
N TYR A 114 -4.78 10.60 7.91
CA TYR A 114 -5.17 11.19 9.19
C TYR A 114 -3.99 11.27 10.15
N THR A 115 -4.03 12.29 11.02
CA THR A 115 -3.23 12.26 12.24
C THR A 115 -3.77 11.18 13.17
N HIS A 116 -3.01 10.85 14.22
CA HIS A 116 -3.46 9.87 15.21
C HIS A 116 -4.78 10.30 15.87
N ALA A 117 -4.91 11.59 16.21
CA ALA A 117 -6.14 12.09 16.82
C ALA A 117 -7.34 11.99 15.90
N GLU A 118 -7.15 12.34 14.62
CA GLU A 118 -8.20 12.21 13.61
C GLU A 118 -8.59 10.76 13.38
N TYR A 119 -7.60 9.88 13.38
CA TYR A 119 -7.84 8.45 13.22
C TYR A 119 -8.70 7.90 14.37
N THR A 120 -8.42 8.33 15.60
CA THR A 120 -9.22 7.91 16.76
C THR A 120 -10.68 8.34 16.61
N LYS A 121 -10.91 9.59 16.16
CA LYS A 121 -12.28 10.08 15.90
C LYS A 121 -12.94 9.32 14.76
N ALA A 122 -12.18 9.04 13.71
CA ALA A 122 -12.69 8.30 12.55
C ALA A 122 -13.11 6.88 12.92
N ASN A 123 -12.34 6.20 13.77
CA ASN A 123 -12.71 4.86 14.23
C ASN A 123 -14.09 4.86 14.88
N LYS A 124 -14.35 5.83 15.73
CA LYS A 124 -15.68 5.94 16.38
C LYS A 124 -16.78 6.20 15.35
N TRP A 125 -16.49 7.10 14.40
CA TRP A 125 -17.47 7.42 13.37
C TRP A 125 -17.81 6.18 12.52
N TYR A 126 -16.79 5.46 12.04
CA TYR A 126 -16.99 4.27 11.23
C TYR A 126 -17.64 3.12 11.99
N HIS A 127 -17.40 3.04 13.30
CA HIS A 127 -18.05 2.03 14.14
C HIS A 127 -19.57 2.25 14.19
N THR A 128 -20.00 3.52 14.24
CA THR A 128 -21.43 3.86 14.35
C THR A 128 -22.11 4.06 13.00
N HIS A 129 -21.34 4.34 11.95
CA HIS A 129 -21.87 4.53 10.59
C HIS A 129 -21.49 3.32 9.75
N ARG A 130 -22.42 2.43 9.54
CA ARG A 130 -22.15 1.14 8.91
C ARG A 130 -21.78 1.22 7.44
N THR A 131 -22.12 2.31 6.79
CA THR A 131 -21.87 2.51 5.36
C THR A 131 -21.32 3.90 5.12
N GLY A 132 -20.78 4.10 3.91
CA GLY A 132 -20.32 5.40 3.49
C GLY A 132 -18.89 5.72 3.91
N ILE A 133 -18.49 6.93 3.56
CA ILE A 133 -17.15 7.45 3.81
C ILE A 133 -17.30 8.69 4.67
N ARG A 134 -16.49 8.79 5.71
CA ARG A 134 -16.50 9.95 6.60
C ARG A 134 -16.11 11.20 5.79
N PRO A 135 -16.92 12.27 5.86
CA PRO A 135 -16.61 13.50 5.15
C PRO A 135 -15.36 14.18 5.65
#